data_2791d365f8153a169c4af0169334fe3a
#
_entry.id   2791d365f8153a169c4af0169334fe3a
#
_cell.length_a   1.000
_cell.length_b   1.000
_cell.length_c   1.000
_cell.angle_alpha   90.00
_cell.angle_beta   90.00
_cell.angle_gamma   90.00
#
_symmetry.space_group_name_H-M   'P 1'
#
loop_
_entity.id
_entity.type
_entity.pdbx_description
1 polymer ?
#
loop_
_entity_poly.entity_id
_entity_poly.type
_entity_poly.pdbx_seq_one_letter_code
_entity_poly.pdbx_strand_id
1 'polypeptide(L)'
;VSRSESLERANGWLDTVGLGGWGDKYPSQLSGGMQQRVGLARALAAETDILLMDEAFSALDPLIRREMQDQLVELQASLAKTIVFITHDLNEAMYLGDRIAVMRDGRIAQIGTSEDILTRPTDDYVANFVQDVDRTRVLTASSIMEDTAAVIRHSASPRSAVRLFERERVSGLFVIDNTRHLLGTVSDSSAVRAAREDATALSDHVETEGILTVGPDTPLSELFAPSSTARVPLAVVDADNRLLGVIPRIAVLNSMTQLGPDTGEMPAVTPLPATVEPQDDIDPTQDDSDAPEPKPGIAAAGIGEEPSPTASSAVADGTEGRSSEGPADDTKGADR
;
A
#
# COMPACT_ATOMS: atom_id res chain seq x y z
N VAL A 1 47.18 2.58 -2.06
CA VAL A 1 46.33 1.64 -2.85
C VAL A 1 47.03 1.39 -4.18
N SER A 2 47.26 0.14 -4.59
CA SER A 2 47.84 -0.19 -5.89
C SER A 2 46.89 0.14 -7.03
N ARG A 3 47.40 0.30 -8.27
CA ARG A 3 46.57 0.56 -9.44
C ARG A 3 45.57 -0.59 -9.69
N SER A 4 45.99 -1.82 -9.45
CA SER A 4 45.12 -3.02 -9.60
C SER A 4 43.97 -2.98 -8.60
N GLU A 5 44.26 -2.72 -7.34
CA GLU A 5 43.28 -2.62 -6.25
C GLU A 5 42.29 -1.45 -6.47
N SER A 6 42.79 -0.30 -6.97
CA SER A 6 41.93 0.84 -7.31
C SER A 6 40.97 0.51 -8.43
N LEU A 7 41.41 -0.25 -9.46
CA LEU A 7 40.53 -0.66 -10.57
C LEU A 7 39.50 -1.70 -10.14
N GLU A 8 39.91 -2.66 -9.29
CA GLU A 8 38.97 -3.66 -8.75
C GLU A 8 37.88 -2.99 -7.91
N ARG A 9 38.23 -2.04 -7.03
CA ARG A 9 37.27 -1.27 -6.24
C ARG A 9 36.37 -0.41 -7.12
N ALA A 10 36.91 0.26 -8.15
CA ALA A 10 36.13 1.07 -9.07
C ALA A 10 35.11 0.22 -9.85
N ASN A 11 35.52 -0.95 -10.33
CA ASN A 11 34.61 -1.88 -11.00
C ASN A 11 33.54 -2.42 -10.06
N GLY A 12 33.87 -2.75 -8.81
CA GLY A 12 32.88 -3.15 -7.80
C GLY A 12 31.81 -2.07 -7.59
N TRP A 13 32.18 -0.80 -7.51
CA TRP A 13 31.19 0.29 -7.40
C TRP A 13 30.39 0.50 -8.68
N LEU A 14 30.99 0.29 -9.87
CA LEU A 14 30.24 0.32 -11.12
C LEU A 14 29.22 -0.82 -11.21
N ASP A 15 29.60 -2.02 -10.75
CA ASP A 15 28.67 -3.17 -10.69
C ASP A 15 27.50 -2.86 -9.74
N THR A 16 27.79 -2.26 -8.56
CA THR A 16 26.76 -1.86 -7.57
C THR A 16 25.73 -0.89 -8.15
N VAL A 17 26.11 0.04 -9.04
CA VAL A 17 25.18 0.98 -9.68
C VAL A 17 24.64 0.48 -11.03
N GLY A 18 24.79 -0.81 -11.35
CA GLY A 18 24.29 -1.42 -12.57
C GLY A 18 25.03 -0.99 -13.84
N LEU A 19 26.31 -0.63 -13.72
CA LEU A 19 27.18 -0.27 -14.83
C LEU A 19 28.33 -1.26 -15.03
N GLY A 20 28.14 -2.54 -14.67
CA GLY A 20 29.10 -3.59 -14.90
C GLY A 20 29.50 -3.69 -16.38
N GLY A 21 30.79 -3.78 -16.65
CA GLY A 21 31.33 -3.84 -18.01
C GLY A 21 31.42 -2.48 -18.75
N TRP A 22 31.05 -1.38 -18.14
CA TRP A 22 31.14 -0.03 -18.73
C TRP A 22 32.39 0.76 -18.28
N GLY A 23 33.27 0.13 -17.49
CA GLY A 23 34.46 0.79 -16.92
C GLY A 23 35.45 1.38 -17.93
N ASP A 24 35.49 0.83 -19.16
CA ASP A 24 36.36 1.28 -20.25
C ASP A 24 35.75 2.40 -21.12
N LYS A 25 34.51 2.84 -20.82
CA LYS A 25 33.83 3.86 -21.60
C LYS A 25 34.10 5.26 -21.06
N TYR A 26 34.19 6.23 -21.98
CA TYR A 26 34.31 7.64 -21.60
C TYR A 26 32.91 8.23 -21.29
N PRO A 27 32.82 9.26 -20.45
CA PRO A 27 31.53 9.90 -20.11
C PRO A 27 30.71 10.34 -21.32
N SER A 28 31.36 10.78 -22.40
CA SER A 28 30.67 11.17 -23.66
C SER A 28 30.01 10.02 -24.40
N GLN A 29 30.32 8.79 -24.05
CA GLN A 29 29.72 7.56 -24.62
C GLN A 29 28.56 7.02 -23.77
N LEU A 30 28.24 7.68 -22.65
CA LEU A 30 27.23 7.28 -21.69
C LEU A 30 25.99 8.18 -21.84
N SER A 31 24.81 7.61 -21.62
CA SER A 31 23.58 8.40 -21.49
C SER A 31 23.62 9.29 -20.25
N GLY A 32 22.77 10.30 -20.14
CA GLY A 32 22.69 11.18 -18.98
C GLY A 32 22.44 10.40 -17.67
N GLY A 33 21.55 9.41 -17.68
CA GLY A 33 21.30 8.53 -16.54
C GLY A 33 22.51 7.67 -16.16
N MET A 34 23.26 7.15 -17.16
CA MET A 34 24.50 6.41 -16.88
C MET A 34 25.58 7.31 -16.28
N GLN A 35 25.71 8.56 -16.75
CA GLN A 35 26.63 9.55 -16.17
C GLN A 35 26.28 9.85 -14.71
N GLN A 36 24.99 9.94 -14.39
CA GLN A 36 24.52 10.16 -13.02
C GLN A 36 24.85 8.97 -12.11
N ARG A 37 24.66 7.72 -12.59
CA ARG A 37 25.09 6.50 -11.87
C ARG A 37 26.61 6.45 -11.66
N VAL A 38 27.41 6.87 -12.63
CA VAL A 38 28.88 7.04 -12.46
C VAL A 38 29.18 8.07 -11.38
N GLY A 39 28.44 9.17 -11.34
CA GLY A 39 28.53 10.18 -10.28
C GLY A 39 28.28 9.59 -8.89
N LEU A 40 27.24 8.77 -8.76
CA LEU A 40 26.90 8.06 -7.54
C LEU A 40 28.00 7.06 -7.15
N ALA A 41 28.45 6.20 -8.08
CA ALA A 41 29.54 5.25 -7.83
C ALA A 41 30.83 5.96 -7.37
N ARG A 42 31.15 7.10 -7.96
CA ARG A 42 32.32 7.91 -7.56
C ARG A 42 32.18 8.48 -6.15
N ALA A 43 30.98 8.96 -5.78
CA ALA A 43 30.72 9.49 -4.46
C ALA A 43 30.81 8.39 -3.39
N LEU A 44 30.29 7.19 -3.69
CA LEU A 44 30.38 6.02 -2.81
C LEU A 44 31.81 5.49 -2.67
N ALA A 45 32.58 5.49 -3.77
CA ALA A 45 33.98 5.05 -3.77
C ALA A 45 34.91 5.93 -2.92
N ALA A 46 34.48 7.15 -2.57
CA ALA A 46 35.21 8.02 -1.65
C ALA A 46 35.21 7.51 -0.20
N GLU A 47 34.28 6.58 0.13
CA GLU A 47 34.15 5.92 1.45
C GLU A 47 34.10 6.91 2.65
N THR A 48 33.53 8.09 2.43
CA THR A 48 33.34 9.08 3.49
C THR A 48 32.25 8.65 4.46
N ASP A 49 32.30 9.12 5.70
CA ASP A 49 31.25 8.84 6.72
C ASP A 49 29.93 9.55 6.41
N ILE A 50 30.02 10.71 5.72
CA ILE A 50 28.88 11.53 5.34
C ILE A 50 28.86 11.66 3.82
N LEU A 51 27.72 11.38 3.20
CA LEU A 51 27.49 11.53 1.78
C LEU A 51 26.44 12.63 1.55
N LEU A 52 26.81 13.63 0.74
CA LEU A 52 25.89 14.70 0.32
C LEU A 52 25.43 14.45 -1.09
N MET A 53 24.12 14.41 -1.30
CA MET A 53 23.49 14.22 -2.59
C MET A 53 22.53 15.38 -2.87
N ASP A 54 22.71 16.04 -4.00
CA ASP A 54 21.86 17.14 -4.44
C ASP A 54 21.15 16.71 -5.73
N GLU A 55 19.82 16.49 -5.65
CA GLU A 55 18.95 16.05 -6.75
C GLU A 55 19.51 14.85 -7.55
N ALA A 56 20.06 13.85 -6.86
CA ALA A 56 20.80 12.76 -7.49
C ALA A 56 20.00 11.92 -8.50
N PHE A 57 18.66 11.95 -8.45
CA PHE A 57 17.79 11.15 -9.31
C PHE A 57 16.92 11.98 -10.28
N SER A 58 17.05 13.32 -10.29
CA SER A 58 16.17 14.22 -11.04
C SER A 58 16.18 13.99 -12.55
N ALA A 59 17.33 13.60 -13.12
CA ALA A 59 17.48 13.36 -14.56
C ALA A 59 17.24 11.92 -15.01
N LEU A 60 16.79 11.04 -14.11
CA LEU A 60 16.47 9.65 -14.43
C LEU A 60 15.01 9.49 -14.85
N ASP A 61 14.75 8.56 -15.78
CA ASP A 61 13.40 8.11 -16.06
C ASP A 61 12.77 7.40 -14.83
N PRO A 62 11.44 7.35 -14.74
CA PRO A 62 10.78 6.86 -13.51
C PRO A 62 11.14 5.42 -13.10
N LEU A 63 11.38 4.52 -14.07
CA LEU A 63 11.72 3.14 -13.79
C LEU A 63 13.12 3.02 -13.21
N ILE A 64 14.10 3.63 -13.88
CA ILE A 64 15.49 3.64 -13.44
C ILE A 64 15.64 4.41 -12.12
N ARG A 65 14.90 5.49 -11.94
CA ARG A 65 14.87 6.24 -10.68
C ARG A 65 14.48 5.32 -9.53
N ARG A 66 13.41 4.54 -9.68
CA ARG A 66 12.95 3.60 -8.65
C ARG A 66 14.01 2.56 -8.32
N GLU A 67 14.61 1.92 -9.34
CA GLU A 67 15.69 0.96 -9.14
C GLU A 67 16.87 1.56 -8.36
N MET A 68 17.25 2.81 -8.65
CA MET A 68 18.34 3.49 -7.98
C MET A 68 18.01 3.88 -6.54
N GLN A 69 16.77 4.25 -6.26
CA GLN A 69 16.27 4.51 -4.91
C GLN A 69 16.31 3.23 -4.08
N ASP A 70 15.81 2.12 -4.61
CA ASP A 70 15.81 0.81 -3.94
C ASP A 70 17.25 0.37 -3.64
N GLN A 71 18.17 0.50 -4.59
CA GLN A 71 19.61 0.23 -4.38
C GLN A 71 20.24 1.13 -3.33
N LEU A 72 19.85 2.41 -3.25
CA LEU A 72 20.37 3.33 -2.24
C LEU A 72 19.90 2.93 -0.84
N VAL A 73 18.65 2.50 -0.68
CA VAL A 73 18.11 2.01 0.60
C VAL A 73 18.87 0.76 1.05
N GLU A 74 19.05 -0.23 0.16
CA GLU A 74 19.83 -1.44 0.47
C GLU A 74 21.28 -1.12 0.85
N LEU A 75 21.88 -0.20 0.12
CA LEU A 75 23.26 0.21 0.34
C LEU A 75 23.41 0.95 1.68
N GLN A 76 22.50 1.85 2.01
CA GLN A 76 22.48 2.59 3.26
C GLN A 76 22.39 1.63 4.46
N ALA A 77 21.50 0.63 4.38
CA ALA A 77 21.38 -0.40 5.42
C ALA A 77 22.68 -1.21 5.62
N SER A 78 23.43 -1.47 4.53
CA SER A 78 24.68 -2.25 4.57
C SER A 78 25.89 -1.43 5.03
N LEU A 79 25.97 -0.15 4.66
CA LEU A 79 27.14 0.71 4.90
C LEU A 79 27.05 1.51 6.21
N ALA A 80 25.88 1.63 6.83
CA ALA A 80 25.62 2.42 8.05
C ALA A 80 26.18 3.85 7.96
N LYS A 81 26.05 4.50 6.78
CA LYS A 81 26.54 5.86 6.52
C LYS A 81 25.46 6.90 6.73
N THR A 82 25.86 8.11 7.08
CA THR A 82 24.94 9.26 7.09
C THR A 82 24.83 9.83 5.68
N ILE A 83 23.61 9.85 5.12
CA ILE A 83 23.32 10.45 3.82
C ILE A 83 22.47 11.69 4.05
N VAL A 84 22.92 12.83 3.52
CA VAL A 84 22.12 14.05 3.42
C VAL A 84 21.68 14.17 1.98
N PHE A 85 20.39 14.00 1.74
CA PHE A 85 19.78 13.96 0.41
C PHE A 85 18.88 15.18 0.21
N ILE A 86 19.15 15.95 -0.84
CA ILE A 86 18.33 17.09 -1.23
C ILE A 86 17.51 16.71 -2.44
N THR A 87 16.21 16.91 -2.35
CA THR A 87 15.25 16.68 -3.44
C THR A 87 14.12 17.69 -3.38
N HIS A 88 13.52 17.97 -4.52
CA HIS A 88 12.23 18.67 -4.62
C HIS A 88 11.04 17.69 -4.74
N ASP A 89 11.31 16.40 -4.88
CA ASP A 89 10.28 15.35 -4.93
C ASP A 89 10.00 14.82 -3.51
N LEU A 90 8.82 15.15 -3.00
CA LEU A 90 8.41 14.77 -1.65
C LEU A 90 8.27 13.25 -1.49
N ASN A 91 7.86 12.53 -2.54
CA ASN A 91 7.75 11.07 -2.48
C ASN A 91 9.15 10.43 -2.36
N GLU A 92 10.17 11.01 -3.00
CA GLU A 92 11.57 10.59 -2.79
C GLU A 92 11.99 10.81 -1.34
N ALA A 93 11.74 12.00 -0.78
CA ALA A 93 12.09 12.30 0.60
C ALA A 93 11.40 11.35 1.58
N MET A 94 10.11 11.04 1.36
CA MET A 94 9.32 10.13 2.19
C MET A 94 9.80 8.68 2.09
N TYR A 95 10.29 8.28 0.92
CA TYR A 95 10.74 6.91 0.67
C TYR A 95 12.17 6.65 1.19
N LEU A 96 13.07 7.63 1.04
CA LEU A 96 14.50 7.46 1.33
C LEU A 96 14.88 7.91 2.74
N GLY A 97 14.14 8.86 3.33
CA GLY A 97 14.58 9.57 4.52
C GLY A 97 14.07 8.96 5.82
N ASP A 98 15.00 8.57 6.73
CA ASP A 98 14.66 8.30 8.13
C ASP A 98 14.11 9.57 8.81
N ARG A 99 14.64 10.74 8.40
CA ARG A 99 14.17 12.06 8.86
C ARG A 99 14.14 13.03 7.69
N ILE A 100 13.08 13.83 7.65
CA ILE A 100 12.82 14.80 6.60
C ILE A 100 12.87 16.20 7.21
N ALA A 101 13.59 17.11 6.57
CA ALA A 101 13.58 18.54 6.86
C ALA A 101 12.85 19.28 5.73
N VAL A 102 11.64 19.76 6.00
CA VAL A 102 10.90 20.63 5.07
C VAL A 102 11.45 22.04 5.18
N MET A 103 11.85 22.62 4.05
CA MET A 103 12.45 23.95 3.99
C MET A 103 11.53 24.93 3.27
N ARG A 104 11.50 26.18 3.79
CA ARG A 104 10.82 27.31 3.14
C ARG A 104 11.66 28.58 3.30
N ASP A 105 11.89 29.30 2.21
CA ASP A 105 12.60 30.60 2.22
C ASP A 105 13.97 30.53 2.92
N GLY A 106 14.72 29.42 2.70
CA GLY A 106 16.04 29.20 3.31
C GLY A 106 16.02 28.86 4.81
N ARG A 107 14.85 28.55 5.38
CA ARG A 107 14.66 28.15 6.77
C ARG A 107 14.01 26.77 6.83
N ILE A 108 14.31 26.05 7.90
CA ILE A 108 13.63 24.80 8.21
C ILE A 108 12.27 25.13 8.80
N ALA A 109 11.20 24.65 8.14
CA ALA A 109 9.82 24.78 8.62
C ALA A 109 9.47 23.64 9.58
N GLN A 110 9.87 22.41 9.26
CA GLN A 110 9.63 21.23 10.12
C GLN A 110 10.73 20.21 9.90
N ILE A 111 11.06 19.44 10.96
CA ILE A 111 11.89 18.22 10.89
C ILE A 111 11.14 17.11 11.62
N GLY A 112 11.03 15.95 10.97
CA GLY A 112 10.38 14.77 11.56
C GLY A 112 10.61 13.53 10.73
N THR A 113 9.98 12.43 11.14
CA THR A 113 9.82 11.24 10.31
C THR A 113 8.80 11.51 9.20
N SER A 114 8.73 10.64 8.20
CA SER A 114 7.69 10.72 7.17
C SER A 114 6.29 10.75 7.78
N GLU A 115 6.05 9.95 8.81
CA GLU A 115 4.80 9.92 9.57
C GLU A 115 4.53 11.24 10.30
N ASP A 116 5.52 11.82 10.99
CA ASP A 116 5.37 13.10 11.69
C ASP A 116 4.97 14.23 10.73
N ILE A 117 5.62 14.28 9.56
CA ILE A 117 5.35 15.32 8.54
C ILE A 117 3.94 15.17 7.97
N LEU A 118 3.47 13.92 7.76
CA LEU A 118 2.14 13.64 7.18
C LEU A 118 0.99 13.79 8.17
N THR A 119 1.20 13.41 9.43
CA THR A 119 0.12 13.33 10.43
C THR A 119 0.05 14.54 11.35
N ARG A 120 1.18 15.26 11.54
CA ARG A 120 1.33 16.40 12.44
C ARG A 120 2.06 17.56 11.79
N PRO A 121 1.54 18.13 10.68
CA PRO A 121 2.15 19.30 10.05
C PRO A 121 2.15 20.49 11.03
N THR A 122 3.28 21.23 11.08
CA THR A 122 3.46 22.35 12.01
C THR A 122 2.70 23.61 11.61
N ASP A 123 2.42 23.78 10.34
CA ASP A 123 1.70 24.93 9.77
C ASP A 123 0.98 24.56 8.47
N ASP A 124 0.15 25.50 7.98
CA ASP A 124 -0.61 25.33 6.74
C ASP A 124 0.29 25.10 5.50
N TYR A 125 1.52 25.65 5.52
CA TYR A 125 2.46 25.45 4.41
C TYR A 125 2.88 23.97 4.34
N VAL A 126 3.27 23.38 5.46
CA VAL A 126 3.65 21.96 5.49
C VAL A 126 2.43 21.09 5.19
N ALA A 127 1.25 21.40 5.74
CA ALA A 127 0.01 20.68 5.47
C ALA A 127 -0.32 20.67 3.96
N ASN A 128 -0.25 21.83 3.29
CA ASN A 128 -0.47 21.91 1.85
C ASN A 128 0.64 21.23 1.04
N PHE A 129 1.89 21.29 1.52
CA PHE A 129 3.03 20.68 0.84
C PHE A 129 2.93 19.15 0.79
N VAL A 130 2.38 18.52 1.84
CA VAL A 130 2.21 17.06 1.90
C VAL A 130 0.87 16.57 1.35
N GLN A 131 0.04 17.46 0.83
CA GLN A 131 -1.31 17.14 0.38
C GLN A 131 -1.35 16.10 -0.74
N ASP A 132 -0.38 16.16 -1.67
CA ASP A 132 -0.30 15.30 -2.84
C ASP A 132 0.52 14.01 -2.61
N VAL A 133 0.96 13.75 -1.36
CA VAL A 133 1.74 12.54 -1.05
C VAL A 133 0.84 11.31 -1.06
N ASP A 134 1.33 10.26 -1.71
CA ASP A 134 0.72 8.93 -1.62
C ASP A 134 0.93 8.32 -0.22
N ARG A 135 0.00 8.63 0.69
CA ARG A 135 0.01 8.16 2.08
C ARG A 135 0.06 6.64 2.21
N THR A 136 -0.44 5.91 1.20
CA THR A 136 -0.50 4.45 1.24
C THR A 136 0.87 3.79 1.22
N ARG A 137 1.88 4.52 0.76
CA ARG A 137 3.27 4.07 0.69
C ARG A 137 4.09 4.42 1.93
N VAL A 138 3.63 5.41 2.69
CA VAL A 138 4.37 5.96 3.82
C VAL A 138 3.82 5.43 5.14
N LEU A 139 2.49 5.39 5.28
CA LEU A 139 1.85 4.94 6.49
C LEU A 139 1.87 3.42 6.61
N THR A 140 2.01 2.96 7.83
CA THR A 140 2.03 1.55 8.19
C THR A 140 0.86 1.21 9.11
N ALA A 141 0.71 -0.05 9.45
CA ALA A 141 -0.29 -0.52 10.40
C ALA A 141 -0.16 0.21 11.75
N SER A 142 1.06 0.42 12.24
CA SER A 142 1.32 1.16 13.50
C SER A 142 0.88 2.62 13.46
N SER A 143 0.91 3.26 12.27
CA SER A 143 0.50 4.66 12.11
C SER A 143 -1.01 4.89 12.24
N ILE A 144 -1.82 3.85 11.95
CA ILE A 144 -3.28 3.95 11.91
C ILE A 144 -3.99 3.01 12.89
N MET A 145 -3.23 2.17 13.63
CA MET A 145 -3.81 1.32 14.66
C MET A 145 -4.31 2.16 15.83
N GLU A 146 -5.34 1.65 16.47
CA GLU A 146 -5.96 2.22 17.64
C GLU A 146 -5.82 1.26 18.82
N ASP A 147 -5.70 1.81 20.03
CA ASP A 147 -5.88 1.01 21.23
C ASP A 147 -7.31 0.49 21.29
N THR A 148 -7.47 -0.77 21.67
CA THR A 148 -8.81 -1.34 21.79
C THR A 148 -9.14 -1.75 23.22
N ALA A 149 -10.31 -1.30 23.68
CA ALA A 149 -10.93 -1.80 24.91
C ALA A 149 -11.66 -3.15 24.69
N ALA A 150 -11.85 -3.56 23.43
CA ALA A 150 -12.52 -4.80 23.05
C ALA A 150 -11.61 -6.04 23.20
N VAL A 151 -10.91 -6.15 24.32
CA VAL A 151 -9.97 -7.23 24.65
C VAL A 151 -10.38 -7.91 25.95
N ILE A 152 -10.36 -9.23 25.96
CA ILE A 152 -10.68 -10.03 27.13
C ILE A 152 -9.68 -11.17 27.32
N ARG A 153 -9.43 -11.57 28.55
CA ARG A 153 -8.58 -12.74 28.83
C ARG A 153 -9.35 -14.04 28.63
N HIS A 154 -8.69 -15.06 28.09
CA HIS A 154 -9.27 -16.40 27.91
C HIS A 154 -9.83 -17.01 29.21
N SER A 155 -9.23 -16.64 30.35
CA SER A 155 -9.67 -17.09 31.68
C SER A 155 -10.87 -16.32 32.26
N ALA A 156 -11.33 -15.26 31.57
CA ALA A 156 -12.46 -14.48 32.02
C ALA A 156 -13.78 -15.26 31.90
N SER A 157 -14.75 -14.94 32.77
CA SER A 157 -16.06 -15.56 32.72
C SER A 157 -16.87 -15.09 31.49
N PRO A 158 -17.71 -15.93 30.88
CA PRO A 158 -18.60 -15.55 29.79
C PRO A 158 -19.50 -14.35 30.12
N ARG A 159 -19.93 -14.23 31.36
CA ARG A 159 -20.73 -13.09 31.83
C ARG A 159 -19.95 -11.78 31.80
N SER A 160 -18.63 -11.83 31.97
CA SER A 160 -17.76 -10.64 31.83
C SER A 160 -17.63 -10.21 30.35
N ALA A 161 -17.59 -11.19 29.45
CA ALA A 161 -17.59 -10.92 28.00
C ALA A 161 -18.90 -10.24 27.57
N VAL A 162 -20.06 -10.77 28.00
CA VAL A 162 -21.37 -10.16 27.67
C VAL A 162 -21.43 -8.72 28.15
N ARG A 163 -21.01 -8.42 29.39
CA ARG A 163 -20.95 -7.03 29.85
C ARG A 163 -20.00 -6.14 29.06
N LEU A 164 -18.89 -6.70 28.55
CA LEU A 164 -17.94 -5.96 27.75
C LEU A 164 -18.52 -5.65 26.37
N PHE A 165 -19.25 -6.57 25.74
CA PHE A 165 -20.00 -6.35 24.51
C PHE A 165 -21.01 -5.20 24.64
N GLU A 166 -21.80 -5.20 25.73
CA GLU A 166 -22.79 -4.15 26.01
C GLU A 166 -22.14 -2.78 26.19
N ARG A 167 -20.98 -2.73 26.87
CA ARG A 167 -20.27 -1.50 27.15
C ARG A 167 -19.59 -0.92 25.90
N GLU A 168 -18.84 -1.75 25.19
CA GLU A 168 -18.02 -1.32 24.03
C GLU A 168 -18.81 -1.29 22.72
N ARG A 169 -20.01 -1.87 22.68
CA ARG A 169 -20.89 -1.94 21.49
C ARG A 169 -20.21 -2.51 20.26
N VAL A 170 -19.42 -3.56 20.45
CA VAL A 170 -18.68 -4.26 19.41
C VAL A 170 -19.32 -5.61 19.11
N SER A 171 -19.03 -6.19 17.93
CA SER A 171 -19.53 -7.51 17.50
C SER A 171 -18.58 -8.66 17.80
N GLY A 172 -17.33 -8.36 18.19
CA GLY A 172 -16.30 -9.32 18.53
C GLY A 172 -15.33 -8.78 19.57
N LEU A 173 -14.84 -9.64 20.45
CA LEU A 173 -13.77 -9.32 21.42
C LEU A 173 -12.55 -10.16 21.08
N PHE A 174 -11.39 -9.53 21.12
CA PHE A 174 -10.11 -10.22 20.99
C PHE A 174 -9.78 -10.93 22.31
N VAL A 175 -9.44 -12.21 22.21
CA VAL A 175 -9.12 -13.05 23.37
C VAL A 175 -7.60 -13.20 23.47
N ILE A 176 -7.05 -12.83 24.62
CA ILE A 176 -5.60 -12.88 24.87
C ILE A 176 -5.29 -13.76 26.09
N ASP A 177 -4.04 -14.20 26.17
CA ASP A 177 -3.48 -14.81 27.38
C ASP A 177 -3.00 -13.75 28.39
N ASN A 178 -2.31 -14.20 29.44
CA ASN A 178 -1.76 -13.32 30.48
C ASN A 178 -0.56 -12.49 30.01
N THR A 179 0.05 -12.86 28.90
CA THR A 179 1.23 -12.23 28.28
C THR A 179 0.87 -11.42 27.04
N ARG A 180 -0.44 -11.19 26.81
CA ARG A 180 -1.03 -10.49 25.66
C ARG A 180 -0.92 -11.23 24.32
N HIS A 181 -0.54 -12.53 24.27
CA HIS A 181 -0.63 -13.27 23.03
C HIS A 181 -2.08 -13.38 22.57
N LEU A 182 -2.30 -13.12 21.28
CA LEU A 182 -3.61 -13.24 20.66
C LEU A 182 -3.94 -14.72 20.47
N LEU A 183 -5.01 -15.16 21.15
CA LEU A 183 -5.49 -16.55 21.09
C LEU A 183 -6.62 -16.71 20.08
N GLY A 184 -7.41 -15.66 19.85
CA GLY A 184 -8.58 -15.75 19.00
C GLY A 184 -9.53 -14.59 19.21
N THR A 185 -10.76 -14.77 18.77
CA THR A 185 -11.89 -13.87 19.07
C THR A 185 -13.03 -14.65 19.69
N VAL A 186 -13.94 -13.92 20.31
CA VAL A 186 -15.24 -14.44 20.73
C VAL A 186 -16.32 -13.52 20.23
N SER A 187 -17.37 -14.10 19.65
CA SER A 187 -18.56 -13.34 19.21
C SER A 187 -19.54 -13.16 20.37
N ASP A 188 -20.42 -12.15 20.28
CA ASP A 188 -21.48 -11.93 21.27
C ASP A 188 -22.35 -13.18 21.43
N SER A 189 -22.74 -13.81 20.34
CA SER A 189 -23.53 -15.05 20.37
C SER A 189 -22.84 -16.21 21.06
N SER A 190 -21.51 -16.36 20.85
CA SER A 190 -20.72 -17.40 21.53
C SER A 190 -20.59 -17.12 23.04
N ALA A 191 -20.38 -15.84 23.43
CA ALA A 191 -20.31 -15.43 24.81
C ALA A 191 -21.65 -15.67 25.56
N VAL A 192 -22.78 -15.32 24.94
CA VAL A 192 -24.12 -15.52 25.48
C VAL A 192 -24.42 -17.04 25.63
N ARG A 193 -24.04 -17.83 24.64
CA ARG A 193 -24.18 -19.31 24.71
C ARG A 193 -23.36 -19.87 25.86
N ALA A 194 -22.09 -19.51 25.97
CA ALA A 194 -21.21 -19.95 27.07
C ALA A 194 -21.78 -19.55 28.45
N ALA A 195 -22.36 -18.35 28.56
CA ALA A 195 -22.97 -17.87 29.79
C ALA A 195 -24.23 -18.66 30.18
N ARG A 196 -25.00 -19.20 29.20
CA ARG A 196 -26.17 -20.06 29.44
C ARG A 196 -25.80 -21.50 29.82
N GLU A 197 -24.65 -21.96 29.33
CA GLU A 197 -24.08 -23.28 29.65
C GLU A 197 -23.32 -23.28 30.98
N ASP A 198 -23.33 -22.14 31.71
CA ASP A 198 -22.60 -21.94 32.96
C ASP A 198 -21.11 -22.26 32.87
N ALA A 199 -20.51 -22.00 31.68
CA ALA A 199 -19.07 -22.13 31.47
C ALA A 199 -18.28 -21.21 32.42
N THR A 200 -17.20 -21.74 32.99
CA THR A 200 -16.36 -20.99 33.96
C THR A 200 -15.39 -20.04 33.30
N ALA A 201 -14.99 -20.31 32.04
CA ALA A 201 -14.04 -19.53 31.27
C ALA A 201 -14.46 -19.48 29.78
N LEU A 202 -13.82 -18.61 29.02
CA LEU A 202 -14.06 -18.46 27.59
C LEU A 202 -13.23 -19.40 26.72
N SER A 203 -12.24 -20.10 27.28
CA SER A 203 -11.23 -20.89 26.55
C SER A 203 -11.82 -21.83 25.50
N ASP A 204 -12.94 -22.49 25.80
CA ASP A 204 -13.59 -23.47 24.91
C ASP A 204 -14.52 -22.84 23.86
N HIS A 205 -14.67 -21.50 23.90
CA HIS A 205 -15.53 -20.73 23.01
C HIS A 205 -14.78 -19.70 22.17
N VAL A 206 -13.43 -19.81 22.17
CA VAL A 206 -12.55 -18.95 21.36
C VAL A 206 -12.54 -19.43 19.91
N GLU A 207 -12.87 -18.53 19.01
CA GLU A 207 -12.80 -18.74 17.58
C GLU A 207 -11.41 -18.31 17.10
N THR A 208 -10.66 -19.25 16.50
CA THR A 208 -9.31 -18.99 15.95
C THR A 208 -9.34 -18.72 14.46
N GLU A 209 -10.45 -19.09 13.80
CA GLU A 209 -10.62 -18.89 12.36
C GLU A 209 -11.17 -17.51 12.03
N GLY A 210 -10.71 -16.94 10.92
CA GLY A 210 -11.24 -15.67 10.38
C GLY A 210 -10.65 -14.42 11.02
N ILE A 211 -9.64 -14.54 11.88
CA ILE A 211 -8.87 -13.41 12.39
C ILE A 211 -7.74 -13.12 11.42
N LEU A 212 -7.68 -11.89 10.95
CA LEU A 212 -6.58 -11.43 10.12
C LEU A 212 -5.63 -10.62 11.00
N THR A 213 -4.38 -11.08 11.04
CA THR A 213 -3.30 -10.43 11.78
C THR A 213 -2.33 -9.76 10.81
N VAL A 214 -1.78 -8.63 11.22
CA VAL A 214 -0.76 -7.88 10.47
C VAL A 214 0.34 -7.43 11.43
N GLY A 215 1.55 -7.25 10.91
CA GLY A 215 2.65 -6.68 11.69
C GLY A 215 2.54 -5.14 11.78
N PRO A 216 3.20 -4.51 12.77
CA PRO A 216 3.17 -3.05 12.94
C PRO A 216 3.73 -2.30 11.73
N ASP A 217 4.71 -2.87 11.03
CA ASP A 217 5.39 -2.27 9.89
C ASP A 217 4.71 -2.59 8.53
N THR A 218 3.56 -3.30 8.55
CA THR A 218 2.81 -3.62 7.32
C THR A 218 2.36 -2.33 6.64
N PRO A 219 2.73 -2.09 5.36
CA PRO A 219 2.32 -0.89 4.63
C PRO A 219 0.80 -0.75 4.53
N LEU A 220 0.31 0.49 4.59
CA LEU A 220 -1.12 0.78 4.48
C LEU A 220 -1.72 0.20 3.18
N SER A 221 -0.97 0.21 2.07
CA SER A 221 -1.39 -0.37 0.79
C SER A 221 -1.77 -1.86 0.88
N GLU A 222 -1.15 -2.61 1.80
CA GLU A 222 -1.42 -4.03 1.99
C GLU A 222 -2.61 -4.29 2.93
N LEU A 223 -3.08 -3.26 3.65
CA LEU A 223 -4.19 -3.39 4.59
C LEU A 223 -5.58 -3.35 3.91
N PHE A 224 -5.69 -2.87 2.66
CA PHE A 224 -6.98 -2.72 1.98
C PHE A 224 -7.68 -4.06 1.74
N ALA A 225 -6.96 -5.02 1.15
CA ALA A 225 -7.54 -6.32 0.82
C ALA A 225 -7.99 -7.07 2.09
N PRO A 226 -7.15 -7.25 3.14
CA PRO A 226 -7.58 -7.90 4.37
C PRO A 226 -8.69 -7.14 5.09
N SER A 227 -8.66 -5.79 5.13
CA SER A 227 -9.70 -5.00 5.81
C SER A 227 -11.07 -5.13 5.14
N SER A 228 -11.11 -5.35 3.81
CA SER A 228 -12.36 -5.49 3.06
C SER A 228 -13.10 -6.79 3.37
N THR A 229 -12.37 -7.86 3.71
CA THR A 229 -12.91 -9.21 3.97
C THR A 229 -13.05 -9.54 5.45
N ALA A 230 -12.35 -8.81 6.32
CA ALA A 230 -12.37 -9.01 7.76
C ALA A 230 -13.77 -8.80 8.36
N ARG A 231 -14.20 -9.71 9.25
CA ARG A 231 -15.46 -9.60 10.02
C ARG A 231 -15.28 -8.75 11.29
N VAL A 232 -14.07 -8.75 11.83
CA VAL A 232 -13.63 -7.97 12.98
C VAL A 232 -12.50 -7.03 12.52
N PRO A 233 -12.12 -5.99 13.28
CA PRO A 233 -10.95 -5.19 12.98
C PRO A 233 -9.71 -6.05 12.75
N LEU A 234 -8.74 -5.58 11.93
CA LEU A 234 -7.45 -6.27 11.79
C LEU A 234 -6.71 -6.19 13.11
N ALA A 235 -6.13 -7.30 13.56
CA ALA A 235 -5.30 -7.33 14.76
C ALA A 235 -3.84 -7.01 14.40
N VAL A 236 -3.26 -6.00 15.02
CA VAL A 236 -1.82 -5.70 14.89
C VAL A 236 -1.08 -6.46 15.97
N VAL A 237 -0.14 -7.31 15.57
CA VAL A 237 0.63 -8.16 16.48
C VAL A 237 2.13 -8.00 16.25
N ASP A 238 2.92 -8.16 17.31
CA ASP A 238 4.38 -8.21 17.21
C ASP A 238 4.88 -9.59 16.72
N ALA A 239 6.21 -9.74 16.64
CA ALA A 239 6.86 -10.98 16.21
C ALA A 239 6.56 -12.17 17.14
N ASP A 240 6.19 -11.92 18.39
CA ASP A 240 5.79 -12.91 19.37
C ASP A 240 4.27 -13.14 19.40
N ASN A 241 3.52 -12.64 18.41
CA ASN A 241 2.05 -12.72 18.35
C ASN A 241 1.33 -12.04 19.53
N ARG A 242 1.92 -10.98 20.12
CA ARG A 242 1.25 -10.17 21.13
C ARG A 242 0.44 -9.06 20.50
N LEU A 243 -0.79 -8.89 20.95
CA LEU A 243 -1.69 -7.85 20.45
C LEU A 243 -1.16 -6.47 20.86
N LEU A 244 -0.79 -5.66 19.85
CA LEU A 244 -0.37 -4.26 19.99
C LEU A 244 -1.56 -3.31 19.90
N GLY A 245 -2.43 -3.50 18.92
CA GLY A 245 -3.60 -2.68 18.66
C GLY A 245 -4.52 -3.33 17.64
N VAL A 246 -5.50 -2.58 17.17
CA VAL A 246 -6.43 -3.02 16.13
C VAL A 246 -6.60 -1.93 15.09
N ILE A 247 -6.95 -2.34 13.86
CA ILE A 247 -7.25 -1.42 12.77
C ILE A 247 -8.69 -1.63 12.34
N PRO A 248 -9.61 -0.73 12.74
CA PRO A 248 -10.97 -0.72 12.24
C PRO A 248 -10.97 -0.42 10.73
N ARG A 249 -11.93 -0.98 9.98
CA ARG A 249 -12.07 -0.70 8.55
C ARG A 249 -12.18 0.81 8.25
N ILE A 250 -12.83 1.56 9.14
CA ILE A 250 -12.99 2.99 8.98
C ILE A 250 -11.63 3.73 9.08
N ALA A 251 -10.70 3.26 9.90
CA ALA A 251 -9.37 3.85 10.01
C ALA A 251 -8.59 3.72 8.68
N VAL A 252 -8.69 2.55 8.01
CA VAL A 252 -8.11 2.34 6.68
C VAL A 252 -8.73 3.29 5.64
N LEU A 253 -10.05 3.49 5.67
CA LEU A 253 -10.73 4.40 4.75
C LEU A 253 -10.37 5.87 5.02
N ASN A 254 -10.34 6.28 6.30
CA ASN A 254 -10.00 7.64 6.69
C ASN A 254 -8.56 8.02 6.35
N SER A 255 -7.63 7.05 6.38
CA SER A 255 -6.23 7.29 6.01
C SER A 255 -6.03 7.63 4.54
N MET A 256 -7.01 7.28 3.67
CA MET A 256 -7.01 7.65 2.25
C MET A 256 -7.62 9.04 2.00
N THR A 257 -8.53 9.48 2.88
CA THR A 257 -9.16 10.78 2.73
C THR A 257 -8.26 11.84 3.33
N GLN A 258 -8.06 12.95 2.61
CA GLN A 258 -7.29 14.12 3.07
C GLN A 258 -8.07 14.95 4.12
N LEU A 259 -8.72 14.30 5.06
CA LEU A 259 -9.33 15.00 6.17
C LEU A 259 -8.20 15.41 7.11
N GLY A 260 -7.75 16.68 6.94
CA GLY A 260 -6.89 17.33 7.92
C GLY A 260 -7.50 17.22 9.31
N PRO A 261 -6.70 17.31 10.39
CA PRO A 261 -7.22 17.34 11.73
C PRO A 261 -8.15 18.56 11.85
N ASP A 262 -9.35 18.32 12.30
CA ASP A 262 -10.36 19.33 12.65
C ASP A 262 -11.13 20.04 11.51
N THR A 263 -11.86 19.30 10.71
CA THR A 263 -13.20 19.75 10.34
C THR A 263 -14.20 18.80 10.99
N GLY A 264 -14.53 19.06 12.24
CA GLY A 264 -15.61 18.40 12.97
C GLY A 264 -17.01 18.70 12.41
N GLU A 265 -17.09 19.07 11.15
CA GLU A 265 -18.29 19.07 10.34
C GLU A 265 -18.25 17.86 9.41
N MET A 266 -18.69 16.73 9.93
CA MET A 266 -19.31 15.73 9.06
C MET A 266 -20.35 16.47 8.22
N PRO A 267 -20.32 16.33 6.86
CA PRO A 267 -21.44 16.82 6.06
C PRO A 267 -22.70 16.24 6.69
N ALA A 268 -23.60 17.10 7.10
CA ALA A 268 -24.86 16.68 7.68
C ALA A 268 -25.49 15.69 6.69
N VAL A 269 -25.46 14.41 7.05
CA VAL A 269 -26.24 13.41 6.34
C VAL A 269 -27.68 13.85 6.58
N THR A 270 -28.27 14.49 5.58
CA THR A 270 -29.69 14.81 5.59
C THR A 270 -30.41 13.48 5.82
N PRO A 271 -31.06 13.26 6.97
CA PRO A 271 -31.77 12.02 7.17
C PRO A 271 -32.79 11.91 6.04
N LEU A 272 -32.80 10.78 5.35
CA LEU A 272 -33.89 10.43 4.47
C LEU A 272 -35.19 10.64 5.25
N PRO A 273 -36.17 11.36 4.72
CA PRO A 273 -37.45 11.56 5.43
C PRO A 273 -37.98 10.18 5.82
N ALA A 274 -38.08 9.98 7.12
CA ALA A 274 -38.77 8.84 7.68
C ALA A 274 -40.23 8.93 7.23
N THR A 275 -40.73 7.82 6.72
CA THR A 275 -42.12 7.58 6.31
C THR A 275 -42.51 8.13 4.92
N VAL A 276 -42.45 7.23 3.94
CA VAL A 276 -43.50 7.15 2.96
C VAL A 276 -44.70 6.60 3.71
N GLU A 277 -45.69 7.46 4.03
CA GLU A 277 -47.01 6.99 4.45
C GLU A 277 -47.59 6.14 3.32
N PRO A 278 -48.22 4.98 3.61
CA PRO A 278 -48.93 4.25 2.60
C PRO A 278 -50.07 5.13 2.13
N GLN A 279 -50.10 5.46 0.84
CA GLN A 279 -51.29 6.00 0.19
C GLN A 279 -52.31 4.88 0.10
N ASP A 280 -53.18 4.80 1.13
CA ASP A 280 -54.44 4.13 1.03
C ASP A 280 -55.40 5.04 0.23
N ASP A 281 -56.22 4.38 -0.59
CA ASP A 281 -57.33 4.89 -1.33
C ASP A 281 -57.08 5.39 -2.79
N ILE A 282 -56.97 4.40 -3.69
CA ILE A 282 -57.39 4.57 -5.06
C ILE A 282 -58.89 4.34 -5.10
N ASP A 283 -59.67 5.44 -5.19
CA ASP A 283 -61.09 5.41 -5.48
C ASP A 283 -61.31 4.92 -6.95
N PRO A 284 -62.02 3.80 -7.19
CA PRO A 284 -62.15 3.22 -8.52
C PRO A 284 -63.26 3.88 -9.39
N THR A 285 -63.67 5.11 -9.09
CA THR A 285 -64.72 5.79 -9.84
C THR A 285 -64.32 7.21 -10.31
N GLN A 286 -63.21 7.35 -11.01
CA GLN A 286 -63.01 8.53 -11.86
C GLN A 286 -62.90 8.12 -13.33
N ASP A 287 -63.89 8.55 -14.05
CA ASP A 287 -64.26 8.44 -15.48
C ASP A 287 -63.14 9.08 -16.35
N ASP A 288 -62.57 8.27 -17.25
CA ASP A 288 -61.55 8.60 -18.23
C ASP A 288 -62.18 9.44 -19.39
N SER A 289 -62.22 10.75 -19.21
CA SER A 289 -62.60 11.64 -20.32
C SER A 289 -61.93 12.99 -20.29
N ASP A 290 -60.61 13.04 -20.25
CA ASP A 290 -59.83 14.21 -20.68
C ASP A 290 -58.35 13.83 -20.88
N ALA A 291 -58.01 13.14 -21.96
CA ALA A 291 -56.67 12.95 -22.41
C ALA A 291 -56.31 14.05 -23.43
N PRO A 292 -55.31 14.89 -23.21
CA PRO A 292 -54.87 15.83 -24.24
C PRO A 292 -54.06 15.11 -25.33
N GLU A 293 -54.37 15.45 -26.58
CA GLU A 293 -53.77 14.97 -27.82
C GLU A 293 -52.24 15.13 -27.85
N PRO A 294 -51.51 14.20 -28.47
CA PRO A 294 -50.04 14.29 -28.59
C PRO A 294 -49.63 15.31 -29.66
N LYS A 295 -48.72 16.25 -29.28
CA LYS A 295 -48.07 17.18 -30.21
C LYS A 295 -47.05 16.45 -31.09
N PRO A 296 -46.95 16.80 -32.39
CA PRO A 296 -46.07 16.12 -33.33
C PRO A 296 -44.59 16.60 -33.24
N GLY A 297 -43.68 15.65 -33.24
CA GLY A 297 -42.43 15.63 -33.97
C GLY A 297 -41.31 16.54 -33.53
N ILE A 298 -40.29 15.92 -32.87
CA ILE A 298 -38.88 16.30 -33.08
C ILE A 298 -38.15 15.02 -33.46
N ALA A 299 -37.52 15.08 -34.66
CA ALA A 299 -36.79 14.00 -35.28
C ALA A 299 -35.53 13.58 -34.46
N ALA A 300 -35.42 12.29 -34.20
CA ALA A 300 -34.23 11.68 -33.66
C ALA A 300 -33.18 11.57 -34.76
N ALA A 301 -31.99 12.19 -34.52
CA ALA A 301 -30.81 11.97 -35.32
C ALA A 301 -30.22 10.59 -35.03
N GLY A 302 -29.96 9.82 -36.07
CA GLY A 302 -29.48 8.44 -36.00
C GLY A 302 -28.10 8.33 -35.43
N ILE A 303 -27.93 7.36 -34.56
CA ILE A 303 -26.66 6.82 -34.14
C ILE A 303 -26.35 5.65 -35.08
N GLY A 304 -25.23 5.78 -35.83
CA GLY A 304 -24.76 4.80 -36.81
C GLY A 304 -24.36 3.48 -36.15
N GLU A 305 -24.83 2.41 -36.76
CA GLU A 305 -24.42 1.04 -36.50
C GLU A 305 -22.95 0.82 -36.98
N GLU A 306 -22.11 0.34 -36.13
CA GLU A 306 -20.86 -0.30 -36.51
C GLU A 306 -21.12 -1.72 -36.98
N PRO A 307 -20.53 -2.18 -38.11
CA PRO A 307 -20.69 -3.56 -38.58
C PRO A 307 -19.69 -4.49 -37.90
N SER A 308 -20.21 -5.61 -37.41
CA SER A 308 -19.46 -6.80 -36.98
C SER A 308 -18.64 -7.42 -38.14
N PRO A 309 -17.43 -7.92 -37.91
CA PRO A 309 -16.69 -8.69 -38.90
C PRO A 309 -17.18 -10.14 -38.92
N THR A 310 -17.70 -10.53 -40.05
CA THR A 310 -18.00 -11.91 -40.44
C THR A 310 -16.73 -12.73 -40.67
N ALA A 311 -16.76 -13.97 -40.14
CA ALA A 311 -15.83 -15.03 -40.45
C ALA A 311 -15.93 -15.41 -41.92
N SER A 312 -14.77 -15.58 -42.59
CA SER A 312 -14.65 -16.32 -43.84
C SER A 312 -13.47 -17.27 -43.78
N SER A 313 -13.81 -18.52 -43.82
CA SER A 313 -12.94 -19.65 -44.08
C SER A 313 -12.52 -19.67 -45.56
N ALA A 314 -11.24 -19.93 -45.84
CA ALA A 314 -10.82 -20.53 -47.11
C ALA A 314 -9.56 -21.35 -46.90
N VAL A 315 -9.70 -22.61 -47.25
CA VAL A 315 -8.80 -23.73 -47.45
C VAL A 315 -8.06 -23.56 -48.76
N ALA A 316 -6.78 -23.95 -48.81
CA ALA A 316 -6.05 -24.60 -49.92
C ALA A 316 -4.56 -24.54 -49.55
N ASP A 317 -3.93 -25.65 -49.32
CA ASP A 317 -3.46 -26.77 -50.12
C ASP A 317 -2.18 -26.47 -50.91
N GLY A 318 -1.20 -27.33 -50.79
CA GLY A 318 -0.15 -27.47 -51.76
C GLY A 318 1.29 -27.56 -51.25
N THR A 319 1.71 -28.77 -50.90
CA THR A 319 2.80 -29.58 -51.45
C THR A 319 4.28 -29.22 -51.15
N GLU A 320 4.90 -30.17 -50.46
CA GLU A 320 6.04 -31.01 -50.86
C GLU A 320 7.44 -30.40 -50.99
N GLY A 321 8.35 -31.12 -50.37
CA GLY A 321 9.76 -31.20 -50.76
C GLY A 321 10.69 -31.32 -49.57
N ARG A 322 10.81 -32.49 -49.02
CA ARG A 322 11.87 -33.51 -49.14
C ARG A 322 13.31 -33.03 -48.93
N SER A 323 13.84 -33.66 -47.96
CA SER A 323 15.03 -34.52 -47.82
C SER A 323 16.30 -33.75 -47.48
N SER A 324 17.15 -34.17 -46.65
CA SER A 324 17.69 -35.43 -46.20
C SER A 324 19.02 -35.14 -45.52
N GLU A 325 19.30 -35.99 -44.60
CA GLU A 325 20.62 -36.51 -44.24
C GLU A 325 21.48 -35.73 -43.25
N GLY A 326 21.54 -36.34 -42.05
CA GLY A 326 22.78 -36.40 -41.31
C GLY A 326 23.73 -37.44 -41.96
N PRO A 327 24.75 -37.89 -41.32
CA PRO A 327 25.14 -37.88 -39.91
C PRO A 327 26.67 -37.77 -39.68
N ALA A 328 27.04 -37.96 -38.39
CA ALA A 328 28.32 -38.56 -37.91
C ALA A 328 29.60 -37.72 -38.13
N ASP A 329 30.48 -37.67 -37.29
CA ASP A 329 31.17 -38.52 -36.31
C ASP A 329 32.58 -37.96 -36.11
N ASP A 330 33.09 -38.22 -34.98
CA ASP A 330 34.48 -38.54 -34.64
C ASP A 330 35.53 -37.47 -34.32
N THR A 331 35.84 -37.53 -33.06
CA THR A 331 37.13 -37.85 -32.45
C THR A 331 38.30 -36.86 -32.45
N LYS A 332 38.76 -36.79 -31.18
CA LYS A 332 40.17 -36.84 -30.75
C LYS A 332 41.09 -35.66 -31.02
N GLY A 333 41.66 -35.20 -29.94
CA GLY A 333 43.05 -35.43 -29.54
C GLY A 333 43.65 -34.12 -29.03
N ALA A 334 43.89 -34.01 -27.77
CA ALA A 334 45.16 -34.14 -27.11
C ALA A 334 46.29 -33.13 -27.50
N ASP A 335 46.83 -32.54 -26.48
CA ASP A 335 48.22 -32.12 -26.33
C ASP A 335 48.69 -30.77 -26.94
N ARG A 336 48.85 -29.78 -26.13
CA ARG A 336 50.11 -29.23 -25.53
C ARG A 336 49.84 -27.98 -24.77
#